data_fd2ee2a0d042b9562cff04db8efbadb7
#
_entry.id   fd2ee2a0d042b9562cff04db8efbadb7
#
_cell.length_a   1.000
_cell.length_b   1.000
_cell.length_c   1.000
_cell.angle_alpha   90.00
_cell.angle_beta   90.00
_cell.angle_gamma   90.00
#
_symmetry.space_group_name_H-M   'P 1'
#
loop_
_entity.id
_entity.type
_entity.pdbx_description
1 polymer ?
#
loop_
_entity_poly.entity_id
_entity_poly.type
_entity_poly.pdbx_seq_one_letter_code
_entity_poly.pdbx_strand_id
1 'polypeptide(L)'
;MTWHEAQEYAACLSLDGKTDWRLPTLAELESLLDRTQARSDGRPWVREEIPFRDNLSYWSSTTFERHTKTAWIVMFDGAYVLSYYKSNSYHVRCVRG
;
A
#
# COMPACT_ATOMS: atom_id res chain seq x y z
N MET A 1 -3.78 9.26 5.27
CA MET A 1 -4.62 9.80 4.18
C MET A 1 -5.80 8.88 3.92
N THR A 2 -6.94 9.45 3.58
CA THR A 2 -8.04 8.66 3.01
C THR A 2 -7.65 8.20 1.61
N TRP A 3 -8.42 7.27 1.05
CA TRP A 3 -8.10 6.73 -0.28
C TRP A 3 -8.12 7.82 -1.36
N HIS A 4 -9.10 8.71 -1.32
CA HIS A 4 -9.18 9.81 -2.30
C HIS A 4 -8.03 10.80 -2.13
N GLU A 5 -7.66 11.13 -0.90
CA GLU A 5 -6.49 11.96 -0.62
C GLU A 5 -5.20 11.31 -1.13
N ALA A 6 -5.08 10.00 -0.96
CA ALA A 6 -3.93 9.25 -1.44
C ALA A 6 -3.81 9.30 -2.97
N GLN A 7 -4.94 9.17 -3.67
CA GLN A 7 -4.96 9.27 -5.14
C GLN A 7 -4.53 10.66 -5.60
N GLU A 8 -5.03 11.71 -4.96
CA GLU A 8 -4.64 13.09 -5.27
C GLU A 8 -3.17 13.34 -4.98
N TYR A 9 -2.70 12.85 -3.85
CA TYR A 9 -1.28 12.97 -3.48
C TYR A 9 -0.39 12.38 -4.57
N ALA A 10 -0.68 11.17 -5.02
CA ALA A 10 0.11 10.50 -6.04
C ALA A 10 0.05 11.24 -7.38
N ALA A 11 -1.15 11.71 -7.76
CA ALA A 11 -1.34 12.42 -9.02
C ALA A 11 -0.56 13.75 -9.07
N CYS A 12 -0.38 14.39 -7.91
CA CYS A 12 0.32 15.67 -7.82
C CYS A 12 1.79 15.55 -7.44
N LEU A 13 2.26 14.32 -7.19
CA LEU A 13 3.62 14.11 -6.73
C LEU A 13 4.63 14.38 -7.83
N SER A 14 5.63 15.23 -7.52
CA SER A 14 6.78 15.46 -8.38
C SER A 14 8.03 15.17 -7.56
N LEU A 15 8.78 14.16 -7.95
CA LEU A 15 9.95 13.71 -7.21
C LEU A 15 11.01 13.26 -8.20
N ASP A 16 12.23 13.68 -8.01
CA ASP A 16 13.36 13.39 -8.91
C ASP A 16 13.08 13.76 -10.37
N GLY A 17 12.33 14.84 -10.60
CA GLY A 17 11.97 15.31 -11.94
C GLY A 17 10.91 14.44 -12.62
N LYS A 18 10.27 13.53 -11.89
CA LYS A 18 9.24 12.63 -12.42
C LYS A 18 7.87 13.02 -11.90
N THR A 19 6.86 12.89 -12.74
CA THR A 19 5.47 13.27 -12.41
C THR A 19 4.46 12.16 -12.68
N ASP A 20 4.91 10.98 -13.06
CA ASP A 20 4.05 9.83 -13.39
C ASP A 20 3.86 8.87 -12.21
N TRP A 21 3.85 9.42 -11.00
CA TRP A 21 3.63 8.66 -9.78
C TRP A 21 2.16 8.26 -9.63
N ARG A 22 1.94 7.09 -9.06
CA ARG A 22 0.59 6.55 -8.80
C ARG A 22 0.60 5.66 -7.57
N LEU A 23 -0.58 5.33 -7.07
CA LEU A 23 -0.69 4.30 -6.05
C LEU A 23 -0.37 2.93 -6.68
N PRO A 24 0.28 2.03 -5.93
CA PRO A 24 0.51 0.67 -6.41
C PRO A 24 -0.81 -0.09 -6.48
N THR A 25 -0.91 -1.03 -7.42
CA THR A 25 -2.02 -1.98 -7.44
C THR A 25 -1.88 -2.96 -6.28
N LEU A 26 -2.97 -3.68 -5.98
CA LEU A 26 -2.93 -4.71 -4.94
C LEU A 26 -1.82 -5.73 -5.22
N ALA A 27 -1.70 -6.19 -6.47
CA ALA A 27 -0.68 -7.15 -6.85
C ALA A 27 0.73 -6.60 -6.62
N GLU A 28 0.95 -5.33 -6.93
CA GLU A 28 2.25 -4.69 -6.70
C GLU A 28 2.60 -4.62 -5.22
N LEU A 29 1.64 -4.25 -4.37
CA LEU A 29 1.86 -4.24 -2.92
C LEU A 29 2.10 -5.63 -2.36
N GLU A 30 1.32 -6.61 -2.81
CA GLU A 30 1.50 -8.00 -2.37
C GLU A 30 2.88 -8.54 -2.73
N SER A 31 3.44 -8.11 -3.86
CA SER A 31 4.76 -8.57 -4.29
C SER A 31 5.87 -8.14 -3.33
N LEU A 32 5.62 -7.16 -2.48
CA LEU A 32 6.58 -6.69 -1.47
C LEU A 32 6.56 -7.53 -0.20
N LEU A 33 5.55 -8.39 -0.03
CA LEU A 33 5.47 -9.28 1.11
C LEU A 33 6.32 -10.52 0.88
N ASP A 34 7.14 -10.87 1.86
CA ASP A 34 7.89 -12.12 1.85
C ASP A 34 7.23 -13.11 2.78
N ARG A 35 6.35 -13.94 2.23
CA ARG A 35 5.60 -14.94 2.99
C ARG A 35 6.39 -16.21 3.23
N THR A 36 7.60 -16.31 2.69
CA THR A 36 8.46 -17.49 2.89
C THR A 36 9.23 -17.43 4.20
N GLN A 37 9.30 -16.24 4.82
CA GLN A 37 10.02 -16.02 6.07
C GLN A 37 9.09 -15.47 7.13
N ALA A 38 8.74 -16.31 8.10
CA ALA A 38 8.05 -15.84 9.30
C ALA A 38 9.05 -15.14 10.20
N ARG A 39 8.82 -13.88 10.51
CA ARG A 39 9.67 -13.15 11.46
C ARG A 39 9.19 -13.43 12.88
N SER A 40 10.09 -13.99 13.66
CA SER A 40 9.82 -14.32 15.06
C SER A 40 9.77 -13.09 15.96
N ASP A 41 10.22 -11.95 15.47
CA ASP A 41 10.28 -10.70 16.22
C ASP A 41 9.07 -9.78 16.01
N GLY A 42 8.05 -10.25 15.27
CA GLY A 42 6.83 -9.50 15.02
C GLY A 42 6.95 -8.40 13.98
N ARG A 43 8.07 -8.33 13.26
CA ARG A 43 8.25 -7.33 12.19
C ARG A 43 7.43 -7.70 10.95
N PRO A 44 7.11 -6.69 10.12
CA PRO A 44 6.40 -6.95 8.86
C PRO A 44 7.16 -7.91 7.94
N TRP A 45 6.43 -8.71 7.22
CA TRP A 45 6.98 -9.63 6.22
C TRP A 45 7.21 -8.86 4.93
N VAL A 46 8.27 -8.07 4.90
CA VAL A 46 8.63 -7.22 3.78
C VAL A 46 10.02 -7.62 3.30
N ARG A 47 10.24 -7.51 1.99
CA ARG A 47 11.56 -7.73 1.43
C ARG A 47 12.53 -6.72 2.02
N GLU A 48 13.70 -7.19 2.48
CA GLU A 48 14.67 -6.37 3.20
C GLU A 48 15.20 -5.19 2.41
N GLU A 49 15.27 -5.30 1.10
CA GLU A 49 15.76 -4.24 0.23
C GLU A 49 14.80 -3.05 0.11
N ILE A 50 13.61 -3.15 0.68
CA ILE A 50 12.61 -2.09 0.58
C ILE A 50 12.47 -1.41 1.93
N PRO A 51 12.77 -0.10 2.02
CA PRO A 51 12.72 0.63 3.28
C PRO A 51 11.27 0.99 3.66
N PHE A 52 10.46 0.00 4.02
CA PHE A 52 9.16 0.28 4.61
C PHE A 52 9.32 0.56 6.09
N ARG A 53 8.57 1.54 6.54
CA ARG A 53 8.46 1.78 7.96
C ARG A 53 7.47 0.78 8.56
N ASP A 54 7.80 0.36 9.75
CA ASP A 54 7.17 -0.61 10.62
C ASP A 54 5.64 -0.71 10.56
N ASN A 55 5.11 -1.94 10.56
CA ASN A 55 3.75 -2.29 10.96
C ASN A 55 2.63 -1.44 10.36
N LEU A 56 2.86 -0.80 9.21
CA LEU A 56 1.93 0.13 8.63
C LEU A 56 1.08 -0.54 7.56
N SER A 57 -0.13 -0.03 7.42
CA SER A 57 -1.05 -0.44 6.37
C SER A 57 -1.00 0.58 5.24
N TYR A 58 -0.98 0.09 4.00
CA TYR A 58 -0.84 0.93 2.82
C TYR A 58 -2.02 0.74 1.87
N TRP A 59 -2.54 1.85 1.34
CA TRP A 59 -3.56 1.82 0.31
C TRP A 59 -3.00 1.27 -1.00
N SER A 60 -3.79 0.39 -1.65
CA SER A 60 -3.61 0.09 -3.06
C SER A 60 -4.54 0.97 -3.88
N SER A 61 -4.32 1.03 -5.20
CA SER A 61 -5.24 1.69 -6.12
C SER A 61 -6.45 0.82 -6.46
N THR A 62 -6.47 -0.42 -6.01
CA THR A 62 -7.47 -1.42 -6.39
C THR A 62 -8.72 -1.31 -5.53
N THR A 63 -9.84 -0.94 -6.14
CA THR A 63 -11.14 -0.93 -5.48
C THR A 63 -11.68 -2.34 -5.37
N PHE A 64 -12.36 -2.65 -4.27
CA PHE A 64 -13.03 -3.93 -4.11
C PHE A 64 -14.32 -3.92 -4.92
N GLU A 65 -14.40 -4.77 -5.93
CA GLU A 65 -15.49 -4.75 -6.92
C GLU A 65 -16.87 -4.97 -6.32
N ARG A 66 -16.98 -5.80 -5.30
CA ARG A 66 -18.26 -6.13 -4.65
C ARG A 66 -18.73 -5.05 -3.69
N HIS A 67 -17.84 -4.14 -3.32
CA HIS A 67 -18.16 -3.05 -2.41
C HIS A 67 -17.29 -1.84 -2.76
N THR A 68 -17.75 -1.04 -3.71
CA THR A 68 -16.94 0.02 -4.34
C THR A 68 -16.59 1.18 -3.40
N LYS A 69 -17.20 1.24 -2.21
CA LYS A 69 -16.82 2.20 -1.18
C LYS A 69 -15.58 1.76 -0.41
N THR A 70 -15.05 0.57 -0.70
CA THR A 70 -13.85 0.03 -0.08
C THR A 70 -12.75 -0.16 -1.13
N ALA A 71 -11.52 -0.11 -0.67
CA ALA A 71 -10.36 -0.42 -1.49
C ALA A 71 -9.44 -1.36 -0.71
N TRP A 72 -8.62 -2.10 -1.44
CA TRP A 72 -7.71 -3.05 -0.83
C TRP A 72 -6.54 -2.33 -0.18
N ILE A 73 -6.15 -2.81 0.99
CA ILE A 73 -4.92 -2.40 1.68
C ILE A 73 -4.08 -3.63 1.96
N VAL A 74 -2.79 -3.41 2.16
CA VAL A 74 -1.88 -4.44 2.63
C VAL A 74 -1.36 -4.00 3.98
N MET A 75 -1.57 -4.84 4.98
CA MET A 75 -1.03 -4.67 6.32
C MET A 75 0.25 -5.48 6.40
N PHE A 76 1.38 -4.80 6.46
CA PHE A 76 2.68 -5.47 6.51
C PHE A 76 2.93 -6.12 7.87
N ASP A 77 2.23 -5.66 8.90
CA ASP A 77 2.21 -6.35 10.18
C ASP A 77 1.30 -7.57 10.07
N GLY A 78 1.89 -8.74 9.97
CA GLY A 78 1.18 -10.00 9.84
C GLY A 78 0.87 -10.42 8.40
N ALA A 79 1.23 -9.62 7.40
CA ALA A 79 1.04 -9.94 5.99
C ALA A 79 -0.43 -10.16 5.59
N TYR A 80 -1.32 -9.29 6.06
CA TYR A 80 -2.74 -9.36 5.74
C TYR A 80 -3.11 -8.49 4.55
N VAL A 81 -4.02 -9.00 3.73
CA VAL A 81 -4.63 -8.27 2.62
C VAL A 81 -6.11 -8.13 2.94
N LEU A 82 -6.56 -6.90 3.12
CA LEU A 82 -7.93 -6.60 3.58
C LEU A 82 -8.50 -5.45 2.76
N SER A 83 -9.83 -5.35 2.73
CA SER A 83 -10.50 -4.18 2.16
C SER A 83 -11.13 -3.37 3.28
N TYR A 84 -11.00 -2.03 3.17
CA TYR A 84 -11.57 -1.12 4.15
C TYR A 84 -12.19 0.09 3.47
N TYR A 85 -13.06 0.77 4.19
CA TYR A 85 -13.74 1.95 3.67
C TYR A 85 -12.74 3.01 3.23
N LYS A 86 -12.97 3.58 2.06
CA LYS A 86 -12.12 4.63 1.49
C LYS A 86 -12.05 5.88 2.35
N SER A 87 -13.00 6.05 3.28
CA SER A 87 -13.00 7.14 4.25
C SER A 87 -12.05 6.95 5.42
N ASN A 88 -11.53 5.74 5.62
CA ASN A 88 -10.51 5.48 6.62
C ASN A 88 -9.17 6.04 6.17
N SER A 89 -8.27 6.26 7.12
CA SER A 89 -6.94 6.79 6.83
C SER A 89 -5.88 5.71 6.96
N TYR A 90 -5.06 5.56 5.92
CA TYR A 90 -3.91 4.66 5.88
C TYR A 90 -2.72 5.35 5.22
N HIS A 91 -1.62 4.67 5.17
CA HIS A 91 -0.38 5.20 4.60
C HIS A 91 -0.33 4.98 3.09
N VAL A 92 0.56 5.69 2.44
CA VAL A 92 0.69 5.69 0.98
C VAL A 92 2.15 5.51 0.59
N ARG A 93 2.38 4.66 -0.39
CA ARG A 93 3.67 4.55 -1.05
C ARG A 93 3.44 4.56 -2.55
N CYS A 94 3.96 5.58 -3.21
CA CYS A 94 3.75 5.75 -4.65
C CYS A 94 4.76 4.96 -5.46
N VAL A 95 4.34 4.53 -6.63
CA VAL A 95 5.17 3.83 -7.61
C VAL A 95 5.05 4.50 -8.96
N ARG A 96 5.93 4.15 -9.88
CA ARG A 96 5.93 4.63 -11.26
C ARG A 96 5.77 3.48 -12.23
N GLY A 97 5.29 3.81 -13.39
CA GLY A 97 5.20 2.83 -14.48
C GLY A 97 3.82 2.46 -14.94
#